data_d2dbdbdfb942c5dd9a6eef49eac8e5eb
#
_entry.id   d2dbdbdfb942c5dd9a6eef49eac8e5eb
#
_cell.length_a   1.000
_cell.length_b   1.000
_cell.length_c   1.000
_cell.angle_alpha   90.00
_cell.angle_beta   90.00
_cell.angle_gamma   90.00
#
_symmetry.space_group_name_H-M   'P 1'
#
loop_
_entity.id
_entity.type
_entity.pdbx_description
1 polymer ?
#
loop_
_entity_poly.entity_id
_entity_poly.type
_entity_poly.pdbx_seq_one_letter_code
_entity_poly.pdbx_strand_id
1 'polypeptide(L)'
;GYRVMDPSEDERWDYRSVYDVSGDGSLLNTLISRLGKGGEVVLAGFYAEPLSFAFPPAFMKEARFRIAAEWQREDLIATNALLDAGALSLDGLITHTRPASSAAEAYQTAFEDPACLKMILTWEGHA
;
A
#
# COMPACT_ATOMS: atom_id res chain seq x y z
N GLY A 1 10.29 -13.00 5.03
CA GLY A 1 9.03 -12.35 4.76
C GLY A 1 8.74 -11.27 5.77
N TYR A 2 7.77 -10.42 5.50
CA TYR A 2 7.32 -9.39 6.43
C TYR A 2 6.43 -10.01 7.52
N ARG A 3 6.45 -9.44 8.71
CA ARG A 3 5.47 -9.77 9.74
C ARG A 3 4.16 -9.08 9.41
N VAL A 4 3.12 -9.85 9.14
CA VAL A 4 1.77 -9.36 8.92
C VAL A 4 1.00 -9.48 10.24
N MET A 5 0.30 -8.40 10.64
CA MET A 5 -0.50 -8.37 11.86
C MET A 5 -1.62 -7.35 11.70
N ASP A 6 -2.68 -7.52 12.46
CA ASP A 6 -3.69 -6.48 12.62
C ASP A 6 -3.07 -5.28 13.36
N PRO A 7 -3.35 -4.03 12.93
CA PRO A 7 -2.84 -2.84 13.61
C PRO A 7 -3.24 -2.75 15.10
N SER A 8 -4.34 -3.37 15.51
CA SER A 8 -4.77 -3.41 16.91
C SER A 8 -3.89 -4.31 17.77
N GLU A 9 -3.23 -5.30 17.16
CA GLU A 9 -2.31 -6.25 17.83
C GLU A 9 -0.87 -5.73 17.90
N ASP A 10 -0.60 -4.62 17.24
CA ASP A 10 0.74 -4.05 17.21
C ASP A 10 1.01 -3.27 18.50
N GLU A 11 1.96 -3.77 19.30
CA GLU A 11 2.37 -3.16 20.57
C GLU A 11 3.43 -2.07 20.40
N ARG A 12 3.91 -1.82 19.18
CA ARG A 12 4.98 -0.85 18.93
C ARG A 12 4.45 0.59 18.85
N TRP A 13 5.16 1.52 19.50
CA TRP A 13 4.76 2.93 19.63
C TRP A 13 5.89 3.91 19.28
N ASP A 14 6.89 3.47 18.51
CA ASP A 14 8.09 4.25 18.22
C ASP A 14 8.51 4.19 16.74
N TYR A 15 7.53 4.03 15.83
CA TYR A 15 7.82 4.01 14.41
C TYR A 15 8.41 5.33 13.93
N ARG A 16 9.49 5.26 13.15
CA ARG A 16 10.07 6.43 12.48
C ARG A 16 9.28 6.84 11.25
N SER A 17 8.73 5.87 10.55
CA SER A 17 7.89 6.09 9.37
C SER A 17 6.80 5.04 9.31
N VAL A 18 5.60 5.47 9.03
CA VAL A 18 4.42 4.65 8.78
C VAL A 18 3.89 5.00 7.41
N TYR A 19 3.73 4.01 6.54
CA TYR A 19 3.16 4.19 5.21
C TYR A 19 1.70 3.74 5.23
N ASP A 20 0.81 4.67 4.98
CA ASP A 20 -0.62 4.38 4.86
C ASP A 20 -1.01 4.32 3.38
N VAL A 21 -1.41 3.13 2.96
CA VAL A 21 -1.89 2.86 1.60
C VAL A 21 -3.35 2.38 1.60
N SER A 22 -4.04 2.51 2.75
CA SER A 22 -5.40 2.02 2.93
C SER A 22 -6.47 2.86 2.21
N GLY A 23 -6.26 4.18 2.12
CA GLY A 23 -7.28 5.13 1.71
C GLY A 23 -8.34 5.42 2.79
N ASP A 24 -8.17 4.87 3.99
CA ASP A 24 -9.07 5.06 5.14
C ASP A 24 -8.56 6.17 6.07
N GLY A 25 -9.12 7.37 5.93
CA GLY A 25 -8.76 8.52 6.76
C GLY A 25 -9.05 8.33 8.26
N SER A 26 -9.90 7.38 8.65
CA SER A 26 -10.22 7.12 10.06
C SER A 26 -9.04 6.53 10.84
N LEU A 27 -8.08 5.89 10.14
CA LEU A 27 -6.90 5.29 10.73
C LEU A 27 -5.86 6.32 11.19
N LEU A 28 -5.93 7.57 10.72
CA LEU A 28 -4.87 8.56 10.88
C LEU A 28 -4.50 8.81 12.35
N ASN A 29 -5.47 8.89 13.24
CA ASN A 29 -5.21 9.04 14.68
C ASN A 29 -4.47 7.85 15.28
N THR A 30 -4.80 6.64 14.86
CA THR A 30 -4.11 5.41 15.28
C THR A 30 -2.66 5.43 14.78
N LEU A 31 -2.44 5.78 13.51
CA LEU A 31 -1.10 5.85 12.93
C LEU A 31 -0.22 6.90 13.63
N ILE A 32 -0.77 8.09 13.93
CA ILE A 32 -0.08 9.12 14.70
C ILE A 32 0.32 8.60 16.08
N SER A 33 -0.56 7.88 16.75
CA SER A 33 -0.28 7.33 18.09
C SER A 33 0.90 6.35 18.06
N ARG A 34 1.11 5.63 16.97
CA ARG A 34 2.20 4.66 16.78
C ARG A 34 3.57 5.29 16.46
N LEU A 35 3.62 6.58 16.12
CA LEU A 35 4.87 7.25 15.81
C LEU A 35 5.77 7.41 17.05
N GLY A 36 7.07 7.31 16.85
CA GLY A 36 8.06 7.90 17.73
C GLY A 36 8.07 9.43 17.58
N LYS A 37 8.77 10.12 18.48
CA LYS A 37 8.95 11.59 18.38
C LYS A 37 9.68 11.97 17.09
N GLY A 38 9.13 12.91 16.33
CA GLY A 38 9.65 13.33 15.02
C GLY A 38 9.38 12.33 13.90
N GLY A 39 8.54 11.32 14.16
CA GLY A 39 8.14 10.32 13.16
C GLY A 39 7.27 10.90 12.06
N GLU A 40 7.13 10.14 10.97
CA GLU A 40 6.42 10.54 9.76
C GLU A 40 5.30 9.57 9.42
N VAL A 41 4.12 10.08 9.08
CA VAL A 41 3.09 9.35 8.34
C VAL A 41 3.19 9.71 6.86
N VAL A 42 3.42 8.72 6.03
CA VAL A 42 3.42 8.85 4.57
C VAL A 42 2.07 8.40 4.05
N LEU A 43 1.29 9.33 3.54
CA LEU A 43 -0.03 9.09 2.98
C LEU A 43 0.13 8.72 1.49
N ALA A 44 0.02 7.45 1.19
CA ALA A 44 0.19 6.87 -0.14
C ALA A 44 -1.10 6.22 -0.67
N GLY A 45 -2.18 6.23 0.12
CA GLY A 45 -3.52 5.85 -0.31
C GLY A 45 -4.22 6.98 -1.06
N PHE A 46 -5.38 6.67 -1.62
CA PHE A 46 -6.27 7.65 -2.21
C PHE A 46 -7.46 7.87 -1.28
N TYR A 47 -7.61 9.08 -0.77
CA TYR A 47 -8.63 9.45 0.21
C TYR A 47 -9.72 10.28 -0.46
N ALA A 48 -10.96 9.80 -0.43
CA ALA A 48 -12.09 10.48 -1.06
C ALA A 48 -12.56 11.70 -0.26
N GLU A 49 -12.37 11.65 1.08
CA GLU A 49 -12.83 12.68 2.01
C GLU A 49 -11.65 13.46 2.62
N PRO A 50 -11.86 14.71 3.06
CA PRO A 50 -10.84 15.47 3.77
C PRO A 50 -10.32 14.73 5.01
N LEU A 51 -8.99 14.67 5.14
CA LEU A 51 -8.37 14.05 6.30
C LEU A 51 -8.46 14.94 7.52
N SER A 52 -8.75 14.35 8.68
CA SER A 52 -8.77 15.03 9.97
C SER A 52 -8.02 14.21 11.02
N PHE A 53 -7.41 14.90 11.98
CA PHE A 53 -6.71 14.25 13.08
C PHE A 53 -6.75 15.10 14.35
N ALA A 54 -6.54 14.45 15.49
CA ALA A 54 -6.41 15.12 16.77
C ALA A 54 -5.04 15.82 16.86
N PHE A 55 -5.04 17.15 16.90
CA PHE A 55 -3.82 17.95 16.93
C PHE A 55 -2.91 17.68 18.15
N PRO A 56 -3.42 17.58 19.40
CA PRO A 56 -2.55 17.43 20.55
C PRO A 56 -1.62 16.21 20.52
N PRO A 57 -2.08 14.98 20.16
CA PRO A 57 -1.19 13.85 20.00
C PRO A 57 -0.13 14.06 18.91
N ALA A 58 -0.52 14.61 17.77
CA ALA A 58 0.41 14.91 16.67
C ALA A 58 1.47 15.94 17.09
N PHE A 59 1.06 16.99 17.82
CA PHE A 59 1.96 18.00 18.37
C PHE A 59 2.98 17.39 19.34
N MET A 60 2.55 16.56 20.29
CA MET A 60 3.42 15.91 21.27
C MET A 60 4.44 14.95 20.63
N LYS A 61 4.07 14.36 19.51
CA LYS A 61 4.94 13.48 18.71
C LYS A 61 5.84 14.26 17.75
N GLU A 62 5.63 15.58 17.57
CA GLU A 62 6.27 16.34 16.48
C GLU A 62 6.06 15.63 15.13
N ALA A 63 4.83 15.13 14.91
CA ALA A 63 4.50 14.29 13.78
C ALA A 63 4.70 15.06 12.47
N ARG A 64 5.22 14.35 11.48
CA ARG A 64 5.36 14.85 10.11
C ARG A 64 4.37 14.11 9.22
N PHE A 65 3.89 14.81 8.19
CA PHE A 65 3.02 14.22 7.16
C PHE A 65 3.64 14.48 5.80
N ARG A 66 3.67 13.45 4.99
CA ARG A 66 4.11 13.53 3.61
C ARG A 66 3.12 12.83 2.71
N ILE A 67 2.75 13.48 1.64
CA ILE A 67 1.93 12.87 0.60
C ILE A 67 2.88 12.20 -0.39
N ALA A 68 2.67 10.91 -0.64
CA ALA A 68 3.33 10.18 -1.72
C ALA A 68 2.35 10.08 -2.87
N ALA A 69 2.73 10.63 -4.01
CA ALA A 69 1.93 10.59 -5.24
C ALA A 69 2.54 9.59 -6.24
N GLU A 70 2.43 9.92 -7.51
CA GLU A 70 2.89 9.08 -8.60
C GLU A 70 4.39 8.77 -8.55
N TRP A 71 4.72 7.58 -9.02
CA TRP A 71 6.11 7.17 -9.23
C TRP A 71 6.73 7.94 -10.40
N GLN A 72 8.03 8.16 -10.34
CA GLN A 72 8.85 8.73 -11.41
C GLN A 72 9.64 7.64 -12.12
N ARG A 73 10.24 7.98 -13.26
CA ARG A 73 11.06 7.03 -14.04
C ARG A 73 12.20 6.45 -13.20
N GLU A 74 12.80 7.27 -12.36
CA GLU A 74 13.90 6.89 -11.48
C GLU A 74 13.48 5.85 -10.45
N ASP A 75 12.26 5.93 -9.94
CA ASP A 75 11.68 4.95 -9.00
C ASP A 75 11.51 3.58 -9.67
N LEU A 76 11.06 3.57 -10.94
CA LEU A 76 10.94 2.34 -11.72
C LEU A 76 12.30 1.69 -11.97
N ILE A 77 13.31 2.50 -12.32
CA ILE A 77 14.68 2.02 -12.52
C ILE A 77 15.23 1.42 -11.22
N ALA A 78 15.03 2.11 -10.08
CA ALA A 78 15.47 1.62 -8.77
C ALA A 78 14.74 0.33 -8.37
N THR A 79 13.43 0.25 -8.62
CA THR A 79 12.64 -0.94 -8.34
C THR A 79 13.11 -2.14 -9.17
N ASN A 80 13.36 -1.95 -10.46
CA ASN A 80 13.87 -3.01 -11.32
C ASN A 80 15.26 -3.49 -10.85
N ALA A 81 16.14 -2.58 -10.44
CA ALA A 81 17.42 -2.96 -9.88
C ALA A 81 17.30 -3.81 -8.59
N LEU A 82 16.31 -3.55 -7.75
CA LEU A 82 16.02 -4.37 -6.56
C LEU A 82 15.51 -5.76 -6.94
N LEU A 83 14.67 -5.87 -7.98
CA LEU A 83 14.16 -7.14 -8.50
C LEU A 83 15.31 -7.96 -9.09
N ASP A 84 16.14 -7.35 -9.93
CA ASP A 84 17.29 -8.00 -10.58
C ASP A 84 18.34 -8.50 -9.55
N ALA A 85 18.49 -7.75 -8.46
CA ALA A 85 19.37 -8.14 -7.35
C ALA A 85 18.75 -9.20 -6.41
N GLY A 86 17.50 -9.59 -6.61
CA GLY A 86 16.76 -10.48 -5.69
C GLY A 86 16.48 -9.87 -4.32
N ALA A 87 16.64 -8.56 -4.16
CA ALA A 87 16.36 -7.85 -2.91
C ALA A 87 14.87 -7.53 -2.74
N LEU A 88 14.11 -7.56 -3.83
CA LEU A 88 12.65 -7.43 -3.86
C LEU A 88 12.07 -8.61 -4.63
N SER A 89 11.01 -9.23 -4.11
CA SER A 89 10.23 -10.24 -4.81
C SER A 89 8.79 -9.76 -5.00
N LEU A 90 8.22 -10.03 -6.16
CA LEU A 90 6.81 -9.84 -6.49
C LEU A 90 6.04 -11.16 -6.46
N ASP A 91 6.65 -12.25 -5.97
CA ASP A 91 6.02 -13.54 -5.86
C ASP A 91 4.75 -13.47 -5.01
N GLY A 92 3.69 -14.13 -5.50
CA GLY A 92 2.38 -14.14 -4.85
C GLY A 92 1.50 -12.92 -5.09
N LEU A 93 1.98 -11.88 -5.77
CA LEU A 93 1.15 -10.73 -6.13
C LEU A 93 0.21 -11.03 -7.29
N ILE A 94 0.63 -11.85 -8.27
CA ILE A 94 -0.25 -12.32 -9.34
C ILE A 94 -1.02 -13.52 -8.81
N THR A 95 -2.27 -13.30 -8.44
CA THR A 95 -3.12 -14.33 -7.85
C THR A 95 -4.04 -14.98 -8.85
N HIS A 96 -4.37 -14.30 -9.95
CA HIS A 96 -5.31 -14.76 -10.94
C HIS A 96 -4.79 -14.51 -12.37
N THR A 97 -5.03 -15.48 -13.24
CA THR A 97 -4.75 -15.36 -14.68
C THR A 97 -5.94 -15.92 -15.45
N ARG A 98 -6.40 -15.22 -16.47
CA ARG A 98 -7.50 -15.63 -17.33
C ARG A 98 -7.19 -15.29 -18.78
N PRO A 99 -7.73 -16.05 -19.76
CA PRO A 99 -7.64 -15.67 -21.16
C PRO A 99 -8.45 -14.40 -21.42
N ALA A 100 -8.00 -13.57 -22.35
CA ALA A 100 -8.70 -12.33 -22.71
C ALA A 100 -10.14 -12.58 -23.24
N SER A 101 -10.42 -13.79 -23.77
CA SER A 101 -11.77 -14.20 -24.14
C SER A 101 -12.75 -14.25 -22.96
N SER A 102 -12.26 -14.40 -21.73
CA SER A 102 -13.05 -14.39 -20.49
C SER A 102 -12.92 -13.04 -19.74
N ALA A 103 -12.61 -11.94 -20.44
CA ALA A 103 -12.33 -10.66 -19.80
C ALA A 103 -13.47 -10.17 -18.91
N ALA A 104 -14.74 -10.36 -19.29
CA ALA A 104 -15.88 -9.91 -18.48
C ALA A 104 -15.89 -10.56 -17.09
N GLU A 105 -15.72 -11.88 -17.02
CA GLU A 105 -15.63 -12.62 -15.75
C GLU A 105 -14.36 -12.26 -14.97
N ALA A 106 -13.26 -12.04 -15.68
CA ALA A 106 -11.99 -11.64 -15.06
C ALA A 106 -12.10 -10.27 -14.40
N TYR A 107 -12.76 -9.31 -15.02
CA TYR A 107 -13.03 -7.99 -14.42
C TYR A 107 -13.94 -8.13 -13.21
N GLN A 108 -15.00 -8.91 -13.28
CA GLN A 108 -15.87 -9.14 -12.13
C GLN A 108 -15.08 -9.73 -10.97
N THR A 109 -14.29 -10.79 -11.19
CA THR A 109 -13.42 -11.37 -10.15
C THR A 109 -12.44 -10.34 -9.60
N ALA A 110 -11.81 -9.53 -10.47
CA ALA A 110 -10.80 -8.56 -10.05
C ALA A 110 -11.34 -7.47 -9.11
N PHE A 111 -12.62 -7.11 -9.24
CA PHE A 111 -13.22 -6.04 -8.44
C PHE A 111 -14.10 -6.54 -7.29
N GLU A 112 -14.56 -7.78 -7.32
CA GLU A 112 -15.48 -8.31 -6.32
C GLU A 112 -14.85 -9.35 -5.39
N ASP A 113 -13.78 -10.04 -5.83
CA ASP A 113 -13.09 -11.05 -5.01
C ASP A 113 -11.91 -10.41 -4.23
N PRO A 114 -12.02 -10.27 -2.89
CA PRO A 114 -10.93 -9.72 -2.08
C PRO A 114 -9.65 -10.58 -2.08
N ALA A 115 -9.72 -11.85 -2.53
CA ALA A 115 -8.53 -12.68 -2.74
C ALA A 115 -7.79 -12.36 -4.05
N CYS A 116 -8.41 -11.58 -4.94
CA CYS A 116 -7.79 -11.17 -6.18
C CYS A 116 -6.90 -9.94 -5.99
N LEU A 117 -5.62 -10.15 -5.71
CA LEU A 117 -4.66 -9.04 -5.59
C LEU A 117 -4.27 -8.48 -6.96
N LYS A 118 -4.03 -9.38 -7.93
CA LYS A 118 -3.66 -9.01 -9.30
C LYS A 118 -4.21 -10.01 -10.29
N MET A 119 -5.02 -9.52 -11.23
CA MET A 119 -5.54 -10.27 -12.38
C MET A 119 -4.68 -9.97 -13.61
N ILE A 120 -4.22 -11.01 -14.30
CA ILE A 120 -3.54 -10.91 -15.60
C ILE A 120 -4.44 -11.50 -16.67
N LEU A 121 -4.61 -10.77 -17.76
CA LEU A 121 -5.26 -11.28 -18.97
C LEU A 121 -4.19 -11.71 -19.98
N THR A 122 -4.32 -12.92 -20.51
CA THR A 122 -3.42 -13.47 -21.53
C THR A 122 -4.09 -13.47 -22.90
N TRP A 123 -3.32 -13.10 -23.91
CA TRP A 123 -3.76 -13.11 -25.33
C TRP A 123 -3.11 -14.27 -26.09
N GLU A 124 -3.13 -15.47 -25.51
CA GLU A 124 -2.59 -16.64 -26.18
C GLU A 124 -3.54 -17.06 -27.32
N GLY A 125 -3.05 -17.07 -28.55
CA GLY A 125 -3.76 -17.63 -29.69
C GLY A 125 -4.13 -16.71 -30.85
N HIS A 126 -3.65 -15.48 -30.89
CA HIS A 126 -3.78 -14.58 -32.04
C HIS A 126 -2.40 -14.34 -32.68
N ALA A 127 -1.89 -15.43 -33.34
CA ALA A 127 -0.82 -15.35 -34.31
C ALA A 127 -1.45 -15.54 -35.70
#